data_9ba62908ab6154143a5d1048230eeb5c
#
_entry.id   9ba62908ab6154143a5d1048230eeb5c
#
_cell.length_a   1.000
_cell.length_b   1.000
_cell.length_c   1.000
_cell.angle_alpha   90.00
_cell.angle_beta   90.00
_cell.angle_gamma   90.00
#
_symmetry.space_group_name_H-M   'P 1'
#
loop_
_entity.id
_entity.type
_entity.pdbx_description
1 polymer ?
#
loop_
_entity_poly.entity_id
_entity_poly.type
_entity_poly.pdbx_seq_one_letter_code
_entity_poly.pdbx_strand_id
1 'polypeptide(L)'
;MRTCLLSLKNTFAIIIPILFFLSLSNIQQAFATEKVQQNATIALTDYNFIAVGDWYCNEETKQTINNILAQHPELIITTDDQVKESSSASCWIEMSKPIKDKMKIAIGNHDAEFANIYKQIVDYHNIKNPYYSHDFQHIHFISMSTEHPFEKGSKQYEFIKSDLEKTSKNSSINWIIVHQHKPLYSTNQDKKEAKQLRDIYQQLFQQYDVDLVISSHNQYYERTFPIMYNEEYEKNTNKKIEPKPIITNPSQSDYSDKDNGMIFLTVGTAGDELDPIKEKHEYHVIQESKFGFLNVKIENNGKTLSGQFHTNDGKILDQFTLNDT
;
A
#
# COMPACT_ATOMS: atom_id res chain seq x y z
N MET A 1 -76.66 -18.29 63.87
CA MET A 1 -75.87 -18.01 65.12
C MET A 1 -74.44 -18.47 64.92
N ARG A 2 -73.51 -17.55 65.16
CA ARG A 2 -72.07 -17.77 65.38
C ARG A 2 -71.27 -18.51 64.25
N THR A 3 -70.77 -17.82 63.29
CA THR A 3 -69.37 -17.36 63.14
C THR A 3 -68.27 -18.33 63.61
N CYS A 4 -67.49 -18.83 62.69
CA CYS A 4 -66.07 -19.15 62.96
C CYS A 4 -65.25 -18.73 61.77
N LEU A 5 -64.50 -17.61 61.93
CA LEU A 5 -63.46 -17.14 61.08
C LEU A 5 -62.20 -18.01 61.34
N LEU A 6 -61.66 -18.64 60.32
CA LEU A 6 -60.35 -19.23 60.38
C LEU A 6 -59.41 -18.41 59.50
N SER A 7 -58.40 -17.91 60.16
CA SER A 7 -57.31 -17.06 59.72
C SER A 7 -56.41 -17.73 58.66
N LEU A 8 -56.43 -17.21 57.46
CA LEU A 8 -55.39 -17.44 56.46
C LEU A 8 -54.36 -16.31 56.56
N LYS A 9 -53.39 -16.47 57.43
CA LYS A 9 -52.14 -15.63 57.43
C LYS A 9 -50.93 -16.54 57.45
N ASN A 10 -50.01 -16.25 56.57
CA ASN A 10 -48.60 -16.73 56.46
C ASN A 10 -48.30 -17.84 55.44
N THR A 11 -48.46 -17.52 54.15
CA THR A 11 -47.73 -18.30 53.15
C THR A 11 -47.24 -17.46 51.94
N PHE A 12 -47.30 -16.10 51.99
CA PHE A 12 -46.87 -15.26 50.81
C PHE A 12 -45.53 -14.54 50.95
N ALA A 13 -44.79 -14.74 52.04
CA ALA A 13 -43.62 -13.91 52.32
C ALA A 13 -42.25 -14.51 51.93
N ILE A 14 -42.17 -15.76 51.40
CA ILE A 14 -40.86 -16.42 51.16
C ILE A 14 -40.52 -16.58 49.65
N ILE A 15 -41.50 -16.46 48.75
CA ILE A 15 -41.25 -16.70 47.31
C ILE A 15 -40.73 -15.48 46.56
N ILE A 16 -41.04 -14.25 46.98
CA ILE A 16 -40.64 -13.01 46.27
C ILE A 16 -39.12 -12.75 46.30
N PRO A 17 -38.36 -12.96 47.39
CA PRO A 17 -36.91 -12.69 47.36
C PRO A 17 -36.12 -13.69 46.51
N ILE A 18 -36.57 -14.96 46.39
CA ILE A 18 -35.86 -15.97 45.59
C ILE A 18 -36.00 -15.70 44.09
N LEU A 19 -37.18 -15.30 43.62
CA LEU A 19 -37.38 -14.92 42.21
C LEU A 19 -36.64 -13.64 41.84
N PHE A 20 -36.52 -12.68 42.78
CA PHE A 20 -35.74 -11.46 42.52
C PHE A 20 -34.25 -11.72 42.46
N PHE A 21 -33.69 -12.63 43.28
CA PHE A 21 -32.29 -13.04 43.21
C PHE A 21 -31.97 -13.83 41.94
N LEU A 22 -32.86 -14.68 41.45
CA LEU A 22 -32.68 -15.43 40.20
C LEU A 22 -32.76 -14.51 38.98
N SER A 23 -33.59 -13.48 38.99
CA SER A 23 -33.65 -12.49 37.91
C SER A 23 -32.40 -11.59 37.87
N LEU A 24 -31.83 -11.19 39.01
CA LEU A 24 -30.61 -10.42 39.08
C LEU A 24 -29.38 -11.21 38.62
N SER A 25 -29.30 -12.51 38.97
CA SER A 25 -28.19 -13.35 38.48
C SER A 25 -28.23 -13.60 36.98
N ASN A 26 -29.41 -13.75 36.39
CA ASN A 26 -29.58 -13.88 34.95
C ASN A 26 -29.27 -12.57 34.19
N ILE A 27 -29.59 -11.41 34.76
CA ILE A 27 -29.24 -10.11 34.19
C ILE A 27 -27.75 -9.89 34.28
N GLN A 28 -27.07 -10.22 35.38
CA GLN A 28 -25.61 -10.11 35.49
C GLN A 28 -24.88 -11.07 34.55
N GLN A 29 -25.37 -12.28 34.31
CA GLN A 29 -24.81 -13.20 33.31
C GLN A 29 -25.04 -12.71 31.89
N ALA A 30 -26.19 -12.12 31.57
CA ALA A 30 -26.42 -11.52 30.26
C ALA A 30 -25.47 -10.34 29.97
N PHE A 31 -25.29 -9.44 30.94
CA PHE A 31 -24.32 -8.33 30.79
C PHE A 31 -22.84 -8.80 30.75
N ALA A 32 -22.51 -9.89 31.42
CA ALA A 32 -21.16 -10.49 31.35
C ALA A 32 -20.93 -11.14 29.98
N THR A 33 -21.93 -11.80 29.41
CA THR A 33 -21.84 -12.40 28.06
C THR A 33 -21.81 -11.33 26.97
N GLU A 34 -22.57 -10.23 27.08
CA GLU A 34 -22.47 -9.10 26.16
C GLU A 34 -21.12 -8.41 26.24
N LYS A 35 -20.55 -8.19 27.44
CA LYS A 35 -19.21 -7.63 27.59
C LYS A 35 -18.11 -8.55 27.06
N VAL A 36 -18.26 -9.86 27.17
CA VAL A 36 -17.30 -10.83 26.61
C VAL A 36 -17.43 -10.89 25.09
N GLN A 37 -18.64 -10.69 24.52
CA GLN A 37 -18.82 -10.62 23.07
C GLN A 37 -18.36 -9.29 22.47
N GLN A 38 -18.39 -8.17 23.22
CA GLN A 38 -17.83 -6.88 22.75
C GLN A 38 -16.30 -6.81 22.79
N ASN A 39 -15.64 -7.71 23.50
CA ASN A 39 -14.17 -7.82 23.53
C ASN A 39 -13.62 -8.98 22.69
N ALA A 40 -14.43 -9.58 21.83
CA ALA A 40 -13.89 -10.37 20.73
C ALA A 40 -13.21 -9.37 19.77
N THR A 41 -11.95 -9.11 19.96
CA THR A 41 -11.08 -8.52 18.94
C THR A 41 -11.31 -9.35 17.69
N ILE A 42 -11.98 -8.78 16.69
CA ILE A 42 -12.07 -9.41 15.38
C ILE A 42 -10.61 -9.53 14.96
N ALA A 43 -10.06 -10.74 15.03
CA ALA A 43 -8.75 -10.99 14.46
C ALA A 43 -8.88 -10.58 12.99
N LEU A 44 -8.17 -9.53 12.60
CA LEU A 44 -8.15 -9.11 11.22
C LEU A 44 -7.55 -10.26 10.43
N THR A 45 -8.30 -10.72 9.44
CA THR A 45 -7.82 -11.76 8.54
C THR A 45 -6.64 -11.21 7.75
N ASP A 46 -5.65 -12.06 7.49
CA ASP A 46 -4.58 -11.72 6.58
C ASP A 46 -5.17 -11.27 5.24
N TYR A 47 -4.55 -10.29 4.61
CA TYR A 47 -5.00 -9.73 3.35
C TYR A 47 -3.80 -9.43 2.45
N ASN A 48 -4.06 -9.22 1.15
CA ASN A 48 -3.00 -8.88 0.22
C ASN A 48 -3.40 -7.74 -0.72
N PHE A 49 -2.39 -7.02 -1.15
CA PHE A 49 -2.51 -6.10 -2.27
C PHE A 49 -1.46 -6.40 -3.34
N ILE A 50 -1.77 -5.99 -4.56
CA ILE A 50 -0.84 -6.07 -5.70
C ILE A 50 -0.29 -4.68 -5.99
N ALA A 51 0.97 -4.61 -6.41
CA ALA A 51 1.58 -3.41 -6.98
C ALA A 51 2.23 -3.71 -8.33
N VAL A 52 1.91 -2.89 -9.35
CA VAL A 52 2.44 -3.03 -10.71
C VAL A 52 2.11 -1.78 -11.53
N GLY A 53 2.86 -1.51 -12.59
CA GLY A 53 2.61 -0.43 -13.56
C GLY A 53 3.19 -0.74 -14.93
N ASP A 54 3.17 0.24 -15.83
CA ASP A 54 3.61 0.14 -17.23
C ASP A 54 2.84 -0.95 -17.99
N TRP A 55 1.56 -0.71 -18.13
CA TRP A 55 0.65 -1.54 -18.88
C TRP A 55 0.75 -1.26 -20.38
N TYR A 56 0.30 -2.20 -21.17
CA TYR A 56 0.10 -2.00 -22.60
C TYR A 56 -1.08 -2.85 -23.06
N CYS A 57 -1.70 -2.48 -24.16
CA CYS A 57 -2.85 -3.25 -24.66
C CYS A 57 -2.40 -4.44 -25.49
N ASN A 58 -1.92 -5.50 -24.85
CA ASN A 58 -1.36 -6.71 -25.47
C ASN A 58 -1.67 -7.98 -24.65
N GLU A 59 -1.19 -9.12 -25.13
CA GLU A 59 -1.39 -10.41 -24.45
C GLU A 59 -0.60 -10.53 -23.14
N GLU A 60 0.55 -9.86 -22.99
CA GLU A 60 1.32 -9.86 -21.74
C GLU A 60 0.54 -9.20 -20.61
N THR A 61 -0.03 -8.02 -20.85
CA THR A 61 -0.94 -7.34 -19.91
C THR A 61 -2.12 -8.23 -19.54
N LYS A 62 -2.72 -8.90 -20.51
CA LYS A 62 -3.84 -9.81 -20.26
C LYS A 62 -3.44 -10.99 -19.38
N GLN A 63 -2.25 -11.55 -19.61
CA GLN A 63 -1.70 -12.61 -18.76
C GLN A 63 -1.41 -12.11 -17.35
N THR A 64 -0.83 -10.91 -17.21
CA THR A 64 -0.59 -10.26 -15.91
C THR A 64 -1.90 -10.09 -15.14
N ILE A 65 -2.95 -9.57 -15.78
CA ILE A 65 -4.28 -9.41 -15.17
C ILE A 65 -4.84 -10.76 -14.69
N ASN A 66 -4.76 -11.80 -15.52
CA ASN A 66 -5.23 -13.13 -15.15
C ASN A 66 -4.47 -13.71 -13.94
N ASN A 67 -3.16 -13.53 -13.91
CA ASN A 67 -2.31 -13.96 -12.81
C ASN A 67 -2.59 -13.17 -11.52
N ILE A 68 -2.84 -11.87 -11.63
CA ILE A 68 -3.27 -11.02 -10.51
C ILE A 68 -4.61 -11.51 -9.94
N LEU A 69 -5.59 -11.77 -10.79
CA LEU A 69 -6.91 -12.27 -10.36
C LEU A 69 -6.81 -13.61 -9.61
N ALA A 70 -5.87 -14.47 -10.01
CA ALA A 70 -5.60 -15.74 -9.33
C ALA A 70 -5.03 -15.58 -7.91
N GLN A 71 -4.48 -14.40 -7.57
CA GLN A 71 -4.04 -14.10 -6.20
C GLN A 71 -5.17 -13.61 -5.29
N HIS A 72 -6.37 -13.38 -5.82
CA HIS A 72 -7.54 -12.86 -5.11
C HIS A 72 -7.26 -11.57 -4.28
N PRO A 73 -6.56 -10.56 -4.83
CA PRO A 73 -6.18 -9.39 -4.05
C PRO A 73 -7.40 -8.60 -3.60
N GLU A 74 -7.31 -7.95 -2.45
CA GLU A 74 -8.32 -6.99 -1.98
C GLU A 74 -8.10 -5.59 -2.57
N LEU A 75 -6.86 -5.25 -2.91
CA LEU A 75 -6.47 -3.95 -3.45
C LEU A 75 -5.41 -4.13 -4.54
N ILE A 76 -5.39 -3.25 -5.53
CA ILE A 76 -4.37 -3.18 -6.57
C ILE A 76 -3.86 -1.74 -6.64
N ILE A 77 -2.58 -1.56 -6.32
CA ILE A 77 -1.89 -0.29 -6.50
C ILE A 77 -1.23 -0.31 -7.88
N THR A 78 -1.52 0.68 -8.70
CA THR A 78 -0.88 0.80 -9.99
C THR A 78 -0.15 2.14 -10.14
N THR A 79 1.05 2.10 -10.73
CA THR A 79 2.06 3.16 -10.66
C THR A 79 2.36 3.92 -11.95
N ASP A 80 1.70 4.05 -12.87
CA ASP A 80 0.83 3.68 -13.92
C ASP A 80 1.55 3.78 -15.30
N ASP A 81 1.16 4.45 -16.25
CA ASP A 81 1.22 4.33 -17.73
C ASP A 81 0.30 3.19 -18.19
N GLN A 82 -0.98 3.52 -18.29
CA GLN A 82 -2.03 2.59 -18.74
C GLN A 82 -2.07 2.47 -20.25
N VAL A 83 -1.65 3.52 -20.96
CA VAL A 83 -1.66 3.59 -22.41
C VAL A 83 -0.43 4.32 -22.94
N LYS A 84 0.07 3.89 -24.10
CA LYS A 84 1.08 4.61 -24.87
C LYS A 84 0.46 5.39 -26.05
N GLU A 85 1.25 6.26 -26.68
CA GLU A 85 0.85 7.09 -27.81
C GLU A 85 0.05 6.38 -28.91
N SER A 86 0.41 5.13 -29.22
CA SER A 86 -0.22 4.32 -30.26
C SER A 86 -1.46 3.56 -29.81
N SER A 87 -1.76 3.54 -28.50
CA SER A 87 -2.87 2.77 -27.95
C SER A 87 -4.06 3.66 -27.67
N SER A 88 -5.24 3.10 -27.89
CA SER A 88 -6.49 3.75 -27.50
C SER A 88 -6.77 3.43 -26.02
N ALA A 89 -7.15 4.43 -25.23
CA ALA A 89 -7.60 4.22 -23.86
C ALA A 89 -8.80 3.24 -23.79
N SER A 90 -9.59 3.12 -24.85
CA SER A 90 -10.70 2.17 -24.92
C SER A 90 -10.28 0.70 -24.80
N CYS A 91 -9.10 0.34 -25.33
CA CYS A 91 -8.58 -1.01 -25.20
C CYS A 91 -8.20 -1.34 -23.73
N TRP A 92 -7.50 -0.43 -23.07
CA TRP A 92 -7.19 -0.55 -21.65
C TRP A 92 -8.47 -0.62 -20.80
N ILE A 93 -9.40 0.29 -21.02
CA ILE A 93 -10.69 0.32 -20.30
C ILE A 93 -11.41 -1.03 -20.42
N GLU A 94 -11.41 -1.67 -21.60
CA GLU A 94 -12.04 -2.98 -21.77
C GLU A 94 -11.26 -4.07 -21.04
N MET A 95 -9.94 -4.08 -21.17
CA MET A 95 -9.06 -5.11 -20.62
C MET A 95 -9.01 -5.06 -19.08
N SER A 96 -9.01 -3.87 -18.48
CA SER A 96 -8.91 -3.67 -17.04
C SER A 96 -10.22 -3.83 -16.25
N LYS A 97 -11.37 -3.98 -16.95
CA LYS A 97 -12.68 -4.16 -16.28
C LYS A 97 -12.68 -5.18 -15.14
N PRO A 98 -12.04 -6.35 -15.24
CA PRO A 98 -12.06 -7.35 -14.17
C PRO A 98 -11.38 -6.91 -12.87
N ILE A 99 -10.47 -5.93 -12.94
CA ILE A 99 -9.67 -5.46 -11.79
C ILE A 99 -10.00 -4.03 -11.37
N LYS A 100 -10.75 -3.27 -12.17
CA LYS A 100 -11.00 -1.84 -12.02
C LYS A 100 -11.39 -1.41 -10.61
N ASP A 101 -12.37 -2.11 -10.03
CA ASP A 101 -12.98 -1.68 -8.76
C ASP A 101 -12.03 -1.84 -7.56
N LYS A 102 -10.92 -2.55 -7.74
CA LYS A 102 -9.86 -2.74 -6.75
C LYS A 102 -8.67 -1.81 -6.96
N MET A 103 -8.63 -1.06 -8.07
CA MET A 103 -7.47 -0.25 -8.44
C MET A 103 -7.41 1.10 -7.72
N LYS A 104 -6.20 1.48 -7.33
CA LYS A 104 -5.78 2.82 -6.91
C LYS A 104 -4.57 3.21 -7.74
N ILE A 105 -4.68 4.28 -8.51
CA ILE A 105 -3.68 4.61 -9.52
C ILE A 105 -2.86 5.85 -9.16
N ALA A 106 -1.59 5.86 -9.55
CA ALA A 106 -0.78 7.05 -9.72
C ALA A 106 -0.66 7.35 -11.22
N ILE A 107 -0.77 8.60 -11.64
CA ILE A 107 -0.73 8.99 -13.06
C ILE A 107 0.68 8.88 -13.60
N GLY A 108 0.85 8.18 -14.74
CA GLY A 108 2.09 8.09 -15.48
C GLY A 108 2.26 9.19 -16.53
N ASN A 109 3.47 9.29 -17.12
CA ASN A 109 3.77 10.34 -18.08
C ASN A 109 3.01 10.14 -19.42
N HIS A 110 2.84 8.91 -19.87
CA HIS A 110 2.05 8.63 -21.09
C HIS A 110 0.56 8.86 -20.87
N ASP A 111 0.05 8.61 -19.67
CA ASP A 111 -1.33 8.96 -19.30
C ASP A 111 -1.54 10.48 -19.32
N ALA A 112 -0.56 11.26 -18.89
CA ALA A 112 -0.62 12.71 -18.76
C ALA A 112 -0.35 13.47 -20.07
N GLU A 113 0.37 12.86 -21.03
CA GLU A 113 0.87 13.53 -22.24
C GLU A 113 -0.24 14.06 -23.14
N PHE A 114 -1.33 13.31 -23.31
CA PHE A 114 -2.44 13.66 -24.19
C PHE A 114 -3.70 13.98 -23.38
N ALA A 115 -4.19 15.21 -23.47
CA ALA A 115 -5.34 15.68 -22.68
C ALA A 115 -6.61 14.83 -22.86
N ASN A 116 -6.82 14.23 -24.03
CA ASN A 116 -7.97 13.36 -24.30
C ASN A 116 -7.80 11.97 -23.66
N ILE A 117 -6.59 11.43 -23.61
CA ILE A 117 -6.27 10.17 -22.92
C ILE A 117 -6.37 10.39 -21.42
N TYR A 118 -5.69 11.41 -20.90
CA TYR A 118 -5.74 11.80 -19.49
C TYR A 118 -7.20 11.89 -19.00
N LYS A 119 -8.05 12.61 -19.77
CA LYS A 119 -9.47 12.74 -19.42
C LYS A 119 -10.18 11.39 -19.35
N GLN A 120 -9.96 10.49 -20.30
CA GLN A 120 -10.59 9.17 -20.32
C GLN A 120 -10.17 8.33 -19.12
N ILE A 121 -8.87 8.33 -18.76
CA ILE A 121 -8.32 7.61 -17.60
C ILE A 121 -8.88 8.16 -16.29
N VAL A 122 -8.86 9.48 -16.13
CA VAL A 122 -9.38 10.17 -14.94
C VAL A 122 -10.88 9.90 -14.75
N ASP A 123 -11.66 9.99 -15.82
CA ASP A 123 -13.10 9.71 -15.79
C ASP A 123 -13.38 8.22 -15.47
N TYR A 124 -12.63 7.30 -16.09
CA TYR A 124 -12.78 5.87 -15.89
C TYR A 124 -12.52 5.45 -14.45
N HIS A 125 -11.45 5.97 -13.82
CA HIS A 125 -11.10 5.68 -12.44
C HIS A 125 -11.74 6.63 -11.42
N ASN A 126 -12.55 7.61 -11.87
CA ASN A 126 -13.17 8.63 -11.02
C ASN A 126 -12.16 9.39 -10.15
N ILE A 127 -11.02 9.76 -10.74
CA ILE A 127 -9.95 10.51 -10.07
C ILE A 127 -10.32 11.97 -9.98
N LYS A 128 -10.35 12.53 -8.79
CA LYS A 128 -10.67 13.96 -8.56
C LYS A 128 -9.43 14.82 -8.48
N ASN A 129 -8.34 14.28 -7.96
CA ASN A 129 -7.04 14.92 -7.84
C ASN A 129 -5.96 13.96 -8.31
N PRO A 130 -4.90 14.42 -8.97
CA PRO A 130 -3.81 13.57 -9.45
C PRO A 130 -2.93 13.02 -8.31
N TYR A 131 -3.10 13.52 -7.09
CA TYR A 131 -2.49 13.02 -5.86
C TYR A 131 -3.53 12.93 -4.77
N TYR A 132 -3.47 11.90 -3.94
CA TYR A 132 -4.43 11.63 -2.87
C TYR A 132 -3.85 10.60 -1.89
N SER A 133 -4.54 10.39 -0.77
CA SER A 133 -4.23 9.30 0.16
C SER A 133 -5.49 8.53 0.55
N HIS A 134 -5.29 7.34 1.05
CA HIS A 134 -6.35 6.51 1.61
C HIS A 134 -5.79 5.47 2.55
N ASP A 135 -6.57 5.12 3.56
CA ASP A 135 -6.26 4.00 4.44
C ASP A 135 -6.90 2.72 3.90
N PHE A 136 -6.16 1.63 4.01
CA PHE A 136 -6.68 0.29 3.78
C PHE A 136 -6.16 -0.62 4.89
N GLN A 137 -7.05 -1.04 5.78
CA GLN A 137 -6.70 -1.79 7.00
C GLN A 137 -5.64 -1.03 7.84
N HIS A 138 -4.45 -1.62 8.04
CA HIS A 138 -3.34 -1.06 8.80
C HIS A 138 -2.33 -0.28 7.94
N ILE A 139 -2.65 -0.02 6.67
CA ILE A 139 -1.76 0.68 5.75
C ILE A 139 -2.33 2.03 5.39
N HIS A 140 -1.51 3.05 5.43
CA HIS A 140 -1.77 4.34 4.81
C HIS A 140 -1.05 4.43 3.47
N PHE A 141 -1.82 4.62 2.40
CA PHE A 141 -1.30 4.79 1.04
C PHE A 141 -1.34 6.24 0.62
N ILE A 142 -0.25 6.70 0.04
CA ILE A 142 -0.15 8.02 -0.61
C ILE A 142 0.10 7.79 -2.09
N SER A 143 -0.84 8.22 -2.95
CA SER A 143 -0.64 8.34 -4.39
C SER A 143 -0.03 9.70 -4.69
N MET A 144 1.22 9.73 -5.12
CA MET A 144 1.93 10.92 -5.52
C MET A 144 2.00 10.99 -7.05
N SER A 145 1.80 12.18 -7.63
CA SER A 145 1.99 12.38 -9.06
C SER A 145 3.35 12.99 -9.36
N THR A 146 4.15 12.33 -10.19
CA THR A 146 5.40 12.88 -10.73
C THR A 146 5.17 13.78 -11.95
N GLU A 147 3.93 13.80 -12.49
CA GLU A 147 3.55 14.56 -13.69
C GLU A 147 2.87 15.90 -13.39
N HIS A 148 2.65 16.19 -12.11
CA HIS A 148 2.12 17.46 -11.63
C HIS A 148 3.16 18.16 -10.73
N PRO A 149 3.04 19.49 -10.51
CA PRO A 149 3.99 20.22 -9.66
C PRO A 149 4.19 19.55 -8.30
N PHE A 150 5.42 19.15 -8.01
CA PHE A 150 5.81 18.41 -6.80
C PHE A 150 6.92 19.10 -5.98
N GLU A 151 7.38 20.28 -6.40
CA GLU A 151 8.43 21.05 -5.72
C GLU A 151 7.97 21.48 -4.33
N LYS A 152 8.92 21.76 -3.46
CA LYS A 152 8.65 22.34 -2.13
C LYS A 152 7.80 23.62 -2.26
N GLY A 153 6.67 23.66 -1.53
CA GLY A 153 5.69 24.74 -1.59
C GLY A 153 4.59 24.53 -2.64
N SER A 154 4.65 23.50 -3.47
CA SER A 154 3.52 23.10 -4.32
C SER A 154 2.36 22.60 -3.46
N LYS A 155 1.13 22.65 -4.01
CA LYS A 155 -0.05 22.10 -3.33
C LYS A 155 0.09 20.63 -3.00
N GLN A 156 0.73 19.86 -3.88
CA GLN A 156 0.99 18.44 -3.67
C GLN A 156 1.97 18.22 -2.51
N TYR A 157 3.09 18.97 -2.48
CA TYR A 157 4.06 18.86 -1.41
C TYR A 157 3.44 19.17 -0.03
N GLU A 158 2.66 20.25 0.07
CA GLU A 158 2.01 20.62 1.33
C GLU A 158 0.93 19.60 1.74
N PHE A 159 0.21 19.03 0.76
CA PHE A 159 -0.71 17.93 1.01
C PHE A 159 0.01 16.71 1.60
N ILE A 160 1.04 16.20 0.93
CA ILE A 160 1.78 15.00 1.37
C ILE A 160 2.40 15.22 2.75
N LYS A 161 3.03 16.38 2.97
CA LYS A 161 3.61 16.74 4.27
C LYS A 161 2.59 16.75 5.40
N SER A 162 1.45 17.41 5.18
CA SER A 162 0.37 17.47 6.18
C SER A 162 -0.27 16.13 6.44
N ASP A 163 -0.35 15.28 5.42
CA ASP A 163 -0.93 13.95 5.50
C ASP A 163 -0.03 12.99 6.29
N LEU A 164 1.25 12.95 5.97
CA LEU A 164 2.26 12.20 6.71
C LEU A 164 2.34 12.64 8.19
N GLU A 165 2.27 13.96 8.46
CA GLU A 165 2.25 14.48 9.84
C GLU A 165 1.03 13.98 10.65
N LYS A 166 -0.10 13.77 10.01
CA LYS A 166 -1.31 13.23 10.67
C LYS A 166 -1.17 11.73 10.85
N THR A 167 -0.71 11.03 9.82
CA THR A 167 -0.60 9.58 9.80
C THR A 167 0.40 9.05 10.82
N SER A 168 1.55 9.71 10.98
CA SER A 168 2.57 9.34 11.97
C SER A 168 2.09 9.42 13.44
N LYS A 169 0.93 10.04 13.69
CA LYS A 169 0.28 10.11 15.00
C LYS A 169 -0.87 9.10 15.17
N ASN A 170 -1.17 8.33 14.12
CA ASN A 170 -2.27 7.37 14.10
C ASN A 170 -1.78 5.96 14.42
N SER A 171 -1.95 5.53 15.66
CA SER A 171 -1.53 4.20 16.13
C SER A 171 -2.27 3.01 15.51
N SER A 172 -3.28 3.23 14.66
CA SER A 172 -3.95 2.16 13.92
C SER A 172 -3.27 1.85 12.58
N ILE A 173 -2.32 2.68 12.16
CA ILE A 173 -1.51 2.48 10.95
C ILE A 173 -0.16 1.89 11.35
N ASN A 174 0.18 0.75 10.78
CA ASN A 174 1.47 0.08 10.95
C ASN A 174 2.43 0.40 9.80
N TRP A 175 1.89 0.63 8.58
CA TRP A 175 2.70 0.80 7.38
C TRP A 175 2.30 2.05 6.61
N ILE A 176 3.29 2.82 6.16
CA ILE A 176 3.09 3.96 5.27
C ILE A 176 3.74 3.65 3.92
N ILE A 177 2.93 3.60 2.87
CA ILE A 177 3.38 3.25 1.52
C ILE A 177 3.09 4.41 0.57
N VAL A 178 4.13 4.90 -0.09
CA VAL A 178 3.99 5.88 -1.18
C VAL A 178 4.05 5.14 -2.51
N HIS A 179 3.12 5.42 -3.41
CA HIS A 179 3.20 4.92 -4.78
C HIS A 179 3.13 6.09 -5.78
N GLN A 180 3.97 6.00 -6.79
CA GLN A 180 4.16 7.05 -7.81
C GLN A 180 4.67 6.44 -9.11
N HIS A 181 4.70 7.22 -10.19
CA HIS A 181 5.17 6.69 -11.47
C HIS A 181 6.70 6.67 -11.54
N LYS A 182 7.36 7.83 -11.57
CA LYS A 182 8.82 7.90 -11.76
C LYS A 182 9.58 7.59 -10.48
N PRO A 183 10.64 6.73 -10.56
CA PRO A 183 11.36 6.27 -9.39
C PRO A 183 12.33 7.32 -8.82
N LEU A 184 12.61 7.24 -7.50
CA LEU A 184 13.71 7.96 -6.86
C LEU A 184 15.05 7.25 -7.08
N TYR A 185 15.01 5.93 -7.12
CA TYR A 185 16.15 5.04 -7.32
C TYR A 185 15.81 4.01 -8.37
N SER A 186 16.49 4.02 -9.49
CA SER A 186 16.38 3.00 -10.52
C SER A 186 17.54 3.13 -11.52
N THR A 187 17.88 2.04 -12.19
CA THR A 187 19.05 1.94 -13.05
C THR A 187 18.98 2.79 -14.30
N ASN A 188 17.84 2.82 -14.98
CA ASN A 188 17.66 3.53 -16.26
C ASN A 188 17.02 4.92 -16.12
N GLN A 189 16.85 5.45 -14.92
CA GLN A 189 16.15 6.69 -14.63
C GLN A 189 16.83 7.95 -15.21
N ASP A 190 16.06 9.03 -15.45
CA ASP A 190 16.63 10.36 -15.62
C ASP A 190 17.28 10.84 -14.32
N LYS A 191 18.61 10.89 -14.31
CA LYS A 191 19.41 11.20 -13.11
C LYS A 191 19.08 12.56 -12.49
N LYS A 192 18.67 13.53 -13.29
CA LYS A 192 18.34 14.88 -12.83
C LYS A 192 16.98 14.89 -12.13
N GLU A 193 15.97 14.26 -12.73
CA GLU A 193 14.63 14.20 -12.17
C GLU A 193 14.60 13.34 -10.92
N ALA A 194 15.21 12.17 -10.95
CA ALA A 194 15.34 11.30 -9.79
C ALA A 194 16.08 11.97 -8.62
N LYS A 195 17.15 12.72 -8.90
CA LYS A 195 17.81 13.52 -7.86
C LYS A 195 16.89 14.57 -7.27
N GLN A 196 16.10 15.26 -8.10
CA GLN A 196 15.13 16.24 -7.62
C GLN A 196 14.09 15.60 -6.70
N LEU A 197 13.57 14.43 -7.06
CA LEU A 197 12.63 13.67 -6.22
C LEU A 197 13.28 13.26 -4.88
N ARG A 198 14.51 12.74 -4.89
CA ARG A 198 15.24 12.40 -3.66
C ARG A 198 15.48 13.63 -2.77
N ASP A 199 15.97 14.73 -3.32
CA ASP A 199 16.28 15.95 -2.57
C ASP A 199 15.03 16.56 -1.89
N ILE A 200 13.86 16.36 -2.47
CA ILE A 200 12.59 16.92 -1.97
C ILE A 200 11.89 15.96 -1.02
N TYR A 201 11.74 14.70 -1.42
CA TYR A 201 10.80 13.79 -0.77
C TYR A 201 11.47 12.75 0.13
N GLN A 202 12.68 12.26 -0.18
CA GLN A 202 13.24 11.20 0.65
C GLN A 202 13.48 11.62 2.09
N GLN A 203 13.94 12.86 2.32
CA GLN A 203 14.09 13.39 3.68
C GLN A 203 12.75 13.55 4.39
N LEU A 204 11.70 13.97 3.65
CA LEU A 204 10.35 14.08 4.18
C LEU A 204 9.79 12.70 4.55
N PHE A 205 10.00 11.71 3.69
CA PHE A 205 9.56 10.33 3.93
C PHE A 205 10.28 9.71 5.13
N GLN A 206 11.58 9.92 5.26
CA GLN A 206 12.36 9.50 6.43
C GLN A 206 11.87 10.13 7.74
N GLN A 207 11.49 11.42 7.70
CA GLN A 207 11.01 12.13 8.89
C GLN A 207 9.71 11.54 9.45
N TYR A 208 8.92 10.86 8.62
CA TYR A 208 7.61 10.32 8.98
C TYR A 208 7.53 8.79 8.80
N ASP A 209 8.67 8.13 8.80
CA ASP A 209 8.81 6.67 8.79
C ASP A 209 8.00 5.98 7.67
N VAL A 210 8.16 6.47 6.42
CA VAL A 210 7.64 5.77 5.24
C VAL A 210 8.42 4.46 5.05
N ASP A 211 7.70 3.34 4.90
CA ASP A 211 8.30 2.01 4.80
C ASP A 211 8.68 1.63 3.38
N LEU A 212 7.73 1.81 2.44
CA LEU A 212 7.91 1.46 1.03
C LEU A 212 7.62 2.65 0.11
N VAL A 213 8.45 2.80 -0.92
CA VAL A 213 8.16 3.67 -2.07
C VAL A 213 8.11 2.79 -3.32
N ILE A 214 6.93 2.67 -3.94
CA ILE A 214 6.68 1.82 -5.10
C ILE A 214 6.50 2.69 -6.34
N SER A 215 7.24 2.38 -7.38
CA SER A 215 7.25 3.12 -8.63
C SER A 215 7.28 2.18 -9.84
N SER A 216 7.23 2.76 -11.03
CA SER A 216 7.39 2.07 -12.31
C SER A 216 8.20 2.89 -13.30
N HIS A 217 7.68 3.26 -14.47
CA HIS A 217 8.33 4.07 -15.51
C HIS A 217 9.50 3.37 -16.23
N ASN A 218 10.31 2.61 -15.52
CA ASN A 218 11.32 1.73 -16.10
C ASN A 218 10.74 0.32 -16.16
N GLN A 219 10.76 -0.30 -17.33
CA GLN A 219 10.06 -1.54 -17.62
C GLN A 219 10.85 -2.78 -17.14
N TYR A 220 11.06 -2.88 -15.83
CA TYR A 220 11.65 -4.03 -15.14
C TYR A 220 11.27 -4.04 -13.66
N TYR A 221 11.69 -5.05 -12.94
CA TYR A 221 11.59 -5.15 -11.49
C TYR A 221 12.93 -4.85 -10.83
N GLU A 222 12.92 -3.95 -9.84
CA GLU A 222 14.07 -3.69 -8.96
C GLU A 222 13.59 -3.51 -7.53
N ARG A 223 14.41 -3.99 -6.57
CA ARG A 223 14.25 -3.70 -5.15
C ARG A 223 15.57 -3.30 -4.52
N THR A 224 15.56 -2.23 -3.74
CA THR A 224 16.71 -1.81 -2.94
C THR A 224 16.76 -2.56 -1.60
N PHE A 225 17.92 -2.55 -0.95
CA PHE A 225 17.99 -2.69 0.50
C PHE A 225 17.17 -1.58 1.18
N PRO A 226 16.88 -1.67 2.50
CA PRO A 226 16.47 -0.50 3.26
C PRO A 226 17.57 0.55 3.21
N ILE A 227 17.25 1.76 2.70
CA ILE A 227 18.22 2.82 2.45
C ILE A 227 17.76 4.16 3.01
N MET A 228 18.73 4.96 3.45
CA MET A 228 18.54 6.35 3.86
C MET A 228 19.18 7.32 2.87
N TYR A 229 18.67 8.57 2.86
CA TYR A 229 19.24 9.66 2.11
C TYR A 229 20.64 10.01 2.62
N ASN A 230 21.60 10.05 1.74
CA ASN A 230 22.97 10.45 2.06
C ASN A 230 23.15 11.95 1.81
N GLU A 231 22.79 12.75 2.79
CA GLU A 231 22.79 14.22 2.67
C GLU A 231 24.17 14.80 2.31
N GLU A 232 25.23 14.28 2.91
CA GLU A 232 26.59 14.73 2.66
C GLU A 232 26.97 14.47 1.18
N TYR A 233 26.69 13.27 0.68
CA TYR A 233 26.97 12.89 -0.69
C TYR A 233 26.13 13.69 -1.69
N GLU A 234 24.80 13.75 -1.50
CA GLU A 234 23.88 14.40 -2.43
C GLU A 234 24.07 15.92 -2.51
N LYS A 235 24.47 16.60 -1.42
CA LYS A 235 24.83 18.03 -1.44
C LYS A 235 26.10 18.35 -2.20
N ASN A 236 27.07 17.44 -2.19
CA ASN A 236 28.40 17.64 -2.75
C ASN A 236 28.54 17.15 -4.19
N THR A 237 27.53 16.50 -4.75
CA THR A 237 27.61 15.90 -6.07
C THR A 237 26.88 16.70 -7.14
N ASN A 238 27.47 16.72 -8.34
CA ASN A 238 26.81 17.24 -9.54
C ASN A 238 25.59 16.39 -9.90
N LYS A 239 24.57 17.02 -10.52
CA LYS A 239 23.29 16.40 -10.94
C LYS A 239 23.41 15.17 -11.86
N LYS A 240 24.63 14.80 -12.26
CA LYS A 240 24.93 13.70 -13.20
C LYS A 240 25.57 12.48 -12.53
N ILE A 241 25.72 12.47 -11.20
CA ILE A 241 26.42 11.38 -10.50
C ILE A 241 25.39 10.40 -9.96
N GLU A 242 25.74 9.11 -10.02
CA GLU A 242 24.90 8.03 -9.45
C GLU A 242 24.61 8.27 -7.97
N PRO A 243 23.40 7.96 -7.48
CA PRO A 243 23.09 8.08 -6.08
C PRO A 243 23.96 7.11 -5.25
N LYS A 244 24.30 7.54 -4.04
CA LYS A 244 25.03 6.71 -3.09
C LYS A 244 24.31 6.74 -1.73
N PRO A 245 23.15 6.09 -1.61
CA PRO A 245 22.40 6.05 -0.36
C PRO A 245 23.15 5.30 0.73
N ILE A 246 22.71 5.46 1.96
CA ILE A 246 23.21 4.71 3.10
C ILE A 246 22.37 3.44 3.24
N ILE A 247 22.96 2.27 3.08
CA ILE A 247 22.30 0.99 3.35
C ILE A 247 22.24 0.81 4.87
N THR A 248 21.04 0.67 5.42
CA THR A 248 20.81 0.56 6.87
C THR A 248 20.79 -0.90 7.33
N ASN A 249 20.30 -1.80 6.49
CA ASN A 249 20.33 -3.24 6.72
C ASN A 249 20.74 -3.98 5.45
N PRO A 250 21.89 -4.70 5.44
CA PRO A 250 22.36 -5.44 4.27
C PRO A 250 21.74 -6.86 4.14
N SER A 251 20.76 -7.23 4.98
CA SER A 251 20.00 -8.46 4.77
C SER A 251 19.30 -8.43 3.40
N GLN A 252 19.18 -9.59 2.76
CA GLN A 252 18.54 -9.66 1.45
C GLN A 252 17.02 -9.83 1.52
N SER A 253 16.47 -10.24 2.66
CA SER A 253 15.06 -10.63 2.72
C SER A 253 14.33 -10.25 4.02
N ASP A 254 15.03 -10.10 5.14
CA ASP A 254 14.39 -9.93 6.44
C ASP A 254 14.76 -8.60 7.07
N TYR A 255 13.77 -7.76 7.31
CA TYR A 255 13.91 -6.40 7.81
C TYR A 255 12.99 -6.14 8.99
N SER A 256 13.29 -5.07 9.74
CA SER A 256 12.49 -4.56 10.83
C SER A 256 12.20 -3.08 10.59
N ASP A 257 11.09 -2.57 11.11
CA ASP A 257 10.78 -1.15 11.19
C ASP A 257 11.88 -0.33 11.88
N LYS A 258 12.66 -0.97 12.76
CA LYS A 258 13.81 -0.35 13.45
C LYS A 258 15.06 -0.20 12.60
N ASP A 259 15.09 -0.72 11.40
CA ASP A 259 16.25 -0.61 10.49
C ASP A 259 16.46 0.80 9.93
N ASN A 260 15.53 1.74 10.22
CA ASN A 260 15.58 3.17 9.87
C ASN A 260 15.83 3.46 8.38
N GLY A 261 15.37 2.60 7.49
CA GLY A 261 15.52 2.79 6.05
C GLY A 261 14.24 2.45 5.30
N MET A 262 14.05 3.09 4.15
CA MET A 262 12.95 2.79 3.23
C MET A 262 13.39 1.82 2.16
N ILE A 263 12.48 0.94 1.73
CA ILE A 263 12.68 0.09 0.55
C ILE A 263 12.05 0.79 -0.66
N PHE A 264 12.84 0.93 -1.72
CA PHE A 264 12.37 1.43 -3.01
C PHE A 264 12.18 0.27 -3.97
N LEU A 265 11.04 0.27 -4.64
CA LEU A 265 10.63 -0.77 -5.58
C LEU A 265 10.28 -0.12 -6.92
N THR A 266 10.83 -0.67 -8.00
CA THR A 266 10.36 -0.40 -9.37
C THR A 266 9.65 -1.65 -9.88
N VAL A 267 8.38 -1.52 -10.29
CA VAL A 267 7.52 -2.62 -10.71
C VAL A 267 6.83 -2.26 -12.02
N GLY A 268 7.63 -1.89 -13.04
CA GLY A 268 7.16 -1.51 -14.37
C GLY A 268 6.99 -2.73 -15.30
N THR A 269 6.29 -3.75 -14.84
CA THR A 269 6.34 -5.09 -15.46
C THR A 269 4.98 -5.62 -15.89
N ALA A 270 3.96 -4.74 -15.98
CA ALA A 270 2.60 -5.18 -16.26
C ALA A 270 2.40 -5.73 -17.69
N GLY A 271 3.11 -5.19 -18.68
CA GLY A 271 2.93 -5.65 -20.05
C GLY A 271 3.58 -4.82 -21.14
N ASP A 272 4.12 -3.64 -20.80
CA ASP A 272 4.89 -2.85 -21.75
C ASP A 272 6.24 -3.51 -22.07
N GLU A 273 6.87 -3.16 -23.21
CA GLU A 273 8.15 -3.74 -23.66
C GLU A 273 9.21 -3.59 -22.58
N LEU A 274 9.76 -4.73 -22.15
CA LEU A 274 10.74 -4.75 -21.06
C LEU A 274 12.05 -4.09 -21.44
N ASP A 275 12.54 -3.25 -20.56
CA ASP A 275 13.85 -2.62 -20.66
C ASP A 275 15.00 -3.61 -20.32
N PRO A 276 16.15 -3.48 -20.99
CA PRO A 276 17.35 -4.18 -20.55
C PRO A 276 17.93 -3.53 -19.29
N ILE A 277 18.36 -4.33 -18.34
CA ILE A 277 19.10 -3.87 -17.18
C ILE A 277 20.52 -3.52 -17.61
N LYS A 278 20.89 -2.22 -17.55
CA LYS A 278 22.16 -1.72 -18.05
C LYS A 278 23.31 -1.76 -17.03
N GLU A 279 22.97 -1.50 -15.77
CA GLU A 279 23.93 -1.38 -14.68
C GLU A 279 23.39 -2.06 -13.41
N LYS A 280 24.27 -2.48 -12.52
CA LYS A 280 23.92 -2.98 -11.20
C LYS A 280 24.53 -2.06 -10.15
N HIS A 281 23.67 -1.49 -9.30
CA HIS A 281 24.12 -0.64 -8.20
C HIS A 281 24.17 -1.43 -6.89
N GLU A 282 25.12 -1.08 -6.02
CA GLU A 282 25.34 -1.77 -4.74
C GLU A 282 24.15 -1.70 -3.79
N TYR A 283 23.27 -0.71 -3.97
CA TYR A 283 22.07 -0.54 -3.15
C TYR A 283 20.84 -1.37 -3.63
N HIS A 284 20.95 -2.08 -4.76
CA HIS A 284 19.91 -3.03 -5.22
C HIS A 284 20.17 -4.44 -4.69
N VAL A 285 19.13 -5.05 -4.11
CA VAL A 285 19.14 -6.49 -3.77
C VAL A 285 18.99 -7.31 -5.03
N ILE A 286 18.01 -6.94 -5.88
CA ILE A 286 17.64 -7.68 -7.07
C ILE A 286 17.20 -6.76 -8.20
N GLN A 287 17.43 -7.19 -9.42
CA GLN A 287 17.01 -6.55 -10.66
C GLN A 287 16.64 -7.64 -11.68
N GLU A 288 15.41 -7.60 -12.20
CA GLU A 288 14.89 -8.62 -13.11
C GLU A 288 14.05 -8.00 -14.24
N SER A 289 14.43 -8.30 -15.49
CA SER A 289 13.67 -7.91 -16.68
C SER A 289 12.70 -9.04 -17.04
N LYS A 290 11.55 -9.09 -16.33
CA LYS A 290 10.49 -10.09 -16.47
C LYS A 290 9.12 -9.48 -16.25
N PHE A 291 8.14 -9.86 -17.07
CA PHE A 291 6.75 -9.53 -16.82
C PHE A 291 6.23 -10.18 -15.53
N GLY A 292 5.45 -9.43 -14.79
CA GLY A 292 4.93 -9.89 -13.51
C GLY A 292 4.36 -8.76 -12.66
N PHE A 293 4.24 -9.02 -11.38
CA PHE A 293 3.70 -8.08 -10.39
C PHE A 293 4.23 -8.39 -8.99
N LEU A 294 4.23 -7.41 -8.13
CA LEU A 294 4.52 -7.58 -6.71
C LEU A 294 3.22 -7.91 -5.96
N ASN A 295 3.19 -9.05 -5.26
CA ASN A 295 2.14 -9.41 -4.32
C ASN A 295 2.64 -9.15 -2.89
N VAL A 296 1.94 -8.29 -2.16
CA VAL A 296 2.26 -7.95 -0.77
C VAL A 296 1.17 -8.48 0.15
N LYS A 297 1.53 -9.35 1.08
CA LYS A 297 0.65 -9.89 2.12
C LYS A 297 0.88 -9.17 3.43
N ILE A 298 -0.20 -8.91 4.14
CA ILE A 298 -0.18 -8.36 5.49
C ILE A 298 -0.73 -9.43 6.43
N GLU A 299 0.07 -9.79 7.41
CA GLU A 299 -0.14 -10.93 8.30
C GLU A 299 0.01 -10.49 9.77
N ASN A 300 -0.29 -11.39 10.70
CA ASN A 300 -0.08 -11.16 12.13
C ASN A 300 -0.77 -9.88 12.67
N ASN A 301 -2.03 -9.66 12.32
CA ASN A 301 -2.80 -8.45 12.70
C ASN A 301 -2.14 -7.14 12.21
N GLY A 302 -1.59 -7.14 11.00
CA GLY A 302 -0.95 -5.98 10.39
C GLY A 302 0.52 -5.80 10.72
N LYS A 303 1.13 -6.65 11.54
CA LYS A 303 2.51 -6.50 12.03
C LYS A 303 3.59 -7.09 11.13
N THR A 304 3.21 -7.86 10.13
CA THR A 304 4.15 -8.43 9.16
C THR A 304 3.71 -8.09 7.75
N LEU A 305 4.60 -7.51 6.99
CA LEU A 305 4.44 -7.22 5.57
C LEU A 305 5.41 -8.12 4.80
N SER A 306 4.88 -8.99 3.92
CA SER A 306 5.65 -9.91 3.10
C SER A 306 5.44 -9.62 1.62
N GLY A 307 6.48 -9.24 0.89
CA GLY A 307 6.45 -8.97 -0.54
C GLY A 307 7.01 -10.13 -1.37
N GLN A 308 6.36 -10.47 -2.49
CA GLN A 308 6.82 -11.48 -3.45
C GLN A 308 6.65 -10.98 -4.88
N PHE A 309 7.72 -11.00 -5.69
CA PHE A 309 7.62 -10.72 -7.11
C PHE A 309 7.28 -11.99 -7.88
N HIS A 310 6.06 -12.04 -8.41
CA HIS A 310 5.53 -13.13 -9.22
C HIS A 310 5.68 -12.81 -10.70
N THR A 311 6.33 -13.67 -11.46
CA THR A 311 6.43 -13.55 -12.91
C THR A 311 5.24 -14.17 -13.64
N ASN A 312 5.00 -13.72 -14.87
CA ASN A 312 3.92 -14.26 -15.70
C ASN A 312 4.08 -15.74 -16.03
N ASP A 313 5.30 -16.29 -16.00
CA ASP A 313 5.57 -17.72 -16.16
C ASP A 313 5.44 -18.54 -14.84
N GLY A 314 4.93 -17.90 -13.77
CA GLY A 314 4.57 -18.59 -12.53
C GLY A 314 5.72 -18.77 -11.52
N LYS A 315 6.85 -18.09 -11.69
CA LYS A 315 7.96 -18.14 -10.73
C LYS A 315 7.86 -17.00 -9.72
N ILE A 316 8.44 -17.20 -8.54
CA ILE A 316 8.73 -16.14 -7.56
C ILE A 316 10.22 -15.86 -7.64
N LEU A 317 10.61 -14.67 -8.07
CA LEU A 317 12.02 -14.30 -8.26
C LEU A 317 12.56 -13.45 -7.11
N ASP A 318 11.69 -12.80 -6.33
CA ASP A 318 12.08 -12.04 -5.14
C ASP A 318 11.09 -12.32 -4.00
N GLN A 319 11.62 -12.27 -2.78
CA GLN A 319 10.82 -12.37 -1.56
C GLN A 319 11.50 -11.58 -0.44
N PHE A 320 10.70 -10.79 0.31
CA PHE A 320 11.18 -10.05 1.48
C PHE A 320 10.09 -9.91 2.54
N THR A 321 10.50 -9.63 3.77
CA THR A 321 9.61 -9.44 4.91
C THR A 321 10.04 -8.22 5.73
N LEU A 322 9.07 -7.39 6.14
CA LEU A 322 9.22 -6.35 7.14
C LEU A 322 8.39 -6.71 8.35
N ASN A 323 8.93 -6.50 9.56
CA ASN A 323 8.27 -6.77 10.82
C ASN A 323 8.17 -5.47 11.64
N ASP A 324 6.96 -5.13 12.09
CA ASP A 324 6.66 -4.11 13.10
C ASP A 324 6.91 -4.73 14.49
N THR A 325 8.01 -4.35 15.17
CA THR A 325 8.55 -5.00 16.38
C THR A 325 8.51 -4.16 17.66
#